data_77fa153495ecf29a4cb3cb75183c0007
#
_entry.id   77fa153495ecf29a4cb3cb75183c0007
#
_cell.length_a   1.000
_cell.length_b   1.000
_cell.length_c   1.000
_cell.angle_alpha   90.00
_cell.angle_beta   90.00
_cell.angle_gamma   90.00
#
_symmetry.space_group_name_H-M   'P 1'
#
loop_
_entity.id
_entity.type
_entity.pdbx_description
1 polymer ?
#
loop_
_entity_poly.entity_id
_entity_poly.type
_entity_poly.pdbx_seq_one_letter_code
_entity_poly.pdbx_strand_id
1 'polypeptide(L)'
;MRLPEHVVALNYGAEALVPFTKEVKDLLTKVTAYGDQYQMYRLDTPDSPNAWVPRGLVNRLDTPKENWHLSWAPCGKTVAIKPPQTEDQAGCIERSLALLSEQTDHIVEAPTGFGKTYVGCSVAGQLGQRTLIIVTKNDLVKGWRDTLIHLFGVNPNDIGHVQQDQCKYKNCRFVIAMIHSLVCRDYDTEFYGYFGLTIFDEVHRLGADYFSQVCSKFPTGLRLGLSATPKRGDGKERLFEAHIGPVMVRGLWVPMKPKILVKQTGWKVPIVSQRDDMDGVWKKMPMKVTPGRMMAVTKALASSTGRNQEIAKFVKAAYDAGRHVVVMSDLIEDHLNPLFHLIVQTGIGGQDIGFYHGQVKKQELEVSKTKRVVLATYAMCSEGTNVPHWDTLVLATPRSNVKQAVGRILRLVEGKKQPTILDLVDDHPMLKTFYYSRLKQYYSVGGEAIDV
;
A
#
# COMPACT_ATOMS: atom_id res chain seq x y z
N MET A 1 3.83 2.99 -21.80
CA MET A 1 4.72 3.51 -22.89
C MET A 1 5.46 2.31 -23.46
N ARG A 2 5.55 2.19 -24.76
CA ARG A 2 6.37 1.17 -25.44
C ARG A 2 7.33 1.86 -26.39
N LEU A 3 8.43 1.21 -26.69
CA LEU A 3 9.31 1.63 -27.78
C LEU A 3 8.59 1.42 -29.12
N PRO A 4 9.02 2.11 -30.19
CA PRO A 4 8.48 1.92 -31.53
C PRO A 4 8.58 0.45 -31.97
N GLU A 5 7.65 -0.03 -32.79
CA GLU A 5 7.56 -1.44 -33.22
C GLU A 5 8.80 -1.94 -33.97
N HIS A 6 9.55 -1.04 -34.61
CA HIS A 6 10.80 -1.40 -35.29
C HIS A 6 11.97 -1.66 -34.32
N VAL A 7 11.82 -1.32 -33.02
CA VAL A 7 12.84 -1.58 -31.99
C VAL A 7 12.62 -2.97 -31.42
N VAL A 8 13.32 -3.94 -31.95
CA VAL A 8 13.27 -5.35 -31.54
C VAL A 8 14.38 -5.65 -30.55
N ALA A 9 14.12 -6.47 -29.55
CA ALA A 9 15.14 -6.85 -28.58
C ALA A 9 16.14 -7.87 -29.18
N LEU A 10 17.43 -7.61 -28.97
CA LEU A 10 18.52 -8.52 -29.25
C LEU A 10 18.66 -9.59 -28.17
N ASN A 11 18.19 -9.29 -26.97
CA ASN A 11 18.12 -10.21 -25.84
C ASN A 11 16.88 -9.80 -25.03
N TYR A 12 16.05 -10.76 -24.63
CA TYR A 12 14.83 -10.52 -23.84
C TYR A 12 14.80 -11.47 -22.64
N GLY A 13 15.08 -10.92 -21.48
CA GLY A 13 15.15 -11.65 -20.21
C GLY A 13 14.58 -10.85 -19.03
N ALA A 14 15.38 -10.65 -18.01
CA ALA A 14 15.05 -9.76 -16.91
C ALA A 14 14.91 -8.31 -17.38
N GLU A 15 15.78 -7.89 -18.30
CA GLU A 15 15.71 -6.66 -19.09
C GLU A 15 15.75 -7.03 -20.59
N ALA A 16 15.51 -6.07 -21.46
CA ALA A 16 15.68 -6.22 -22.89
C ALA A 16 16.90 -5.43 -23.37
N LEU A 17 17.75 -6.05 -24.18
CA LEU A 17 18.87 -5.38 -24.87
C LEU A 17 18.36 -4.90 -26.24
N VAL A 18 18.44 -3.61 -26.51
CA VAL A 18 17.97 -3.00 -27.76
C VAL A 18 19.05 -2.14 -28.39
N PRO A 19 19.02 -1.92 -29.73
CA PRO A 19 19.86 -0.92 -30.36
C PRO A 19 19.66 0.47 -29.75
N PHE A 20 20.75 1.14 -29.40
CA PHE A 20 20.71 2.44 -28.71
C PHE A 20 20.81 3.58 -29.71
N THR A 21 19.68 4.04 -30.19
CA THR A 21 19.56 5.17 -31.13
C THR A 21 19.26 6.48 -30.39
N LYS A 22 19.40 7.61 -31.05
CA LYS A 22 18.99 8.91 -30.51
C LYS A 22 17.50 8.91 -30.13
N GLU A 23 16.67 8.31 -30.97
CA GLU A 23 15.22 8.17 -30.71
C GLU A 23 14.96 7.41 -29.41
N VAL A 24 15.61 6.25 -29.20
CA VAL A 24 15.48 5.45 -27.98
C VAL A 24 15.95 6.24 -26.76
N LYS A 25 17.08 6.95 -26.87
CA LYS A 25 17.61 7.82 -25.81
C LYS A 25 16.61 8.91 -25.41
N ASP A 26 16.05 9.62 -26.37
CA ASP A 26 15.12 10.73 -26.13
C ASP A 26 13.79 10.23 -25.55
N LEU A 27 13.30 9.07 -26.00
CA LEU A 27 12.10 8.45 -25.45
C LEU A 27 12.27 7.97 -24.00
N LEU A 28 13.47 7.51 -23.63
CA LEU A 28 13.74 6.89 -22.33
C LEU A 28 14.36 7.85 -21.30
N THR A 29 14.71 9.07 -21.72
CA THR A 29 15.06 10.15 -20.80
C THR A 29 13.79 10.89 -20.40
N LYS A 30 13.44 10.90 -19.13
CA LYS A 30 12.19 11.46 -18.59
C LYS A 30 12.47 12.51 -17.54
N VAL A 31 11.47 13.35 -17.29
CA VAL A 31 11.51 14.39 -16.25
C VAL A 31 10.44 14.07 -15.21
N THR A 32 10.82 14.14 -13.93
CA THR A 32 9.89 13.98 -12.80
C THR A 32 8.94 15.17 -12.69
N ALA A 33 7.91 15.03 -11.87
CA ALA A 33 7.03 16.16 -11.52
C ALA A 33 7.76 17.34 -10.84
N TYR A 34 8.97 17.11 -10.32
CA TYR A 34 9.81 18.11 -9.66
C TYR A 34 10.92 18.68 -10.56
N GLY A 35 10.97 18.25 -11.83
CA GLY A 35 11.96 18.74 -12.81
C GLY A 35 13.25 17.92 -12.90
N ASP A 36 13.45 16.89 -12.06
CA ASP A 36 14.63 16.03 -12.11
C ASP A 36 14.58 15.11 -13.33
N GLN A 37 15.69 14.93 -14.02
CA GLN A 37 15.80 13.96 -15.11
C GLN A 37 16.12 12.57 -14.58
N TYR A 38 15.50 11.54 -15.17
CA TYR A 38 15.85 10.15 -14.93
C TYR A 38 15.85 9.35 -16.23
N GLN A 39 16.70 8.31 -16.28
CA GLN A 39 16.88 7.46 -17.45
C GLN A 39 16.27 6.08 -17.20
N MET A 40 15.56 5.56 -18.19
CA MET A 40 15.01 4.19 -18.18
C MET A 40 15.84 3.25 -19.05
N TYR A 41 17.15 3.45 -19.07
CA TYR A 41 18.11 2.61 -19.79
C TYR A 41 19.45 2.56 -19.04
N ARG A 42 20.22 1.52 -19.31
CA ARG A 42 21.58 1.33 -18.80
C ARG A 42 22.48 0.94 -19.97
N LEU A 43 23.66 1.51 -20.03
CA LEU A 43 24.70 1.16 -20.99
C LEU A 43 25.79 0.34 -20.30
N ASP A 44 26.34 -0.66 -20.99
CA ASP A 44 27.49 -1.40 -20.47
C ASP A 44 28.77 -0.55 -20.49
N THR A 45 28.92 0.28 -21.53
CA THR A 45 29.94 1.30 -21.65
C THR A 45 29.33 2.59 -22.21
N PRO A 46 29.93 3.79 -21.99
CA PRO A 46 29.37 5.05 -22.48
C PRO A 46 29.10 5.08 -23.99
N ASP A 47 29.91 4.36 -24.78
CA ASP A 47 29.82 4.30 -26.23
C ASP A 47 29.14 3.02 -26.72
N SER A 48 28.45 2.28 -25.86
CA SER A 48 27.75 1.05 -26.25
C SER A 48 26.71 1.33 -27.34
N PRO A 49 26.74 0.56 -28.45
CA PRO A 49 25.73 0.67 -29.50
C PRO A 49 24.36 0.12 -29.08
N ASN A 50 24.28 -0.54 -27.92
CA ASN A 50 23.08 -1.15 -27.37
C ASN A 50 22.84 -0.68 -25.94
N ALA A 51 21.58 -0.66 -25.53
CA ALA A 51 21.15 -0.32 -24.17
C ALA A 51 20.28 -1.41 -23.56
N TRP A 52 20.48 -1.67 -22.29
CA TRP A 52 19.55 -2.43 -21.47
C TRP A 52 18.38 -1.55 -21.06
N VAL A 53 17.17 -2.00 -21.32
CA VAL A 53 15.95 -1.29 -21.03
C VAL A 53 14.97 -2.18 -20.25
N PRO A 54 14.05 -1.63 -19.46
CA PRO A 54 12.97 -2.40 -18.86
C PRO A 54 12.22 -3.21 -19.93
N ARG A 55 12.04 -4.50 -19.70
CA ARG A 55 11.51 -5.43 -20.72
C ARG A 55 10.08 -5.12 -21.18
N GLY A 56 9.26 -4.49 -20.32
CA GLY A 56 7.89 -4.12 -20.69
C GLY A 56 7.80 -2.95 -21.66
N LEU A 57 8.92 -2.31 -22.02
CA LEU A 57 8.99 -1.29 -23.07
C LEU A 57 9.07 -1.88 -24.47
N VAL A 58 9.49 -3.14 -24.58
CA VAL A 58 9.59 -3.86 -25.85
C VAL A 58 8.43 -4.84 -25.97
N ASN A 59 7.86 -4.95 -27.16
CA ASN A 59 6.84 -5.97 -27.37
C ASN A 59 7.53 -7.33 -27.48
N ARG A 60 7.26 -8.20 -26.51
CA ARG A 60 7.84 -9.55 -26.46
C ARG A 60 7.50 -10.39 -27.68
N LEU A 61 6.28 -10.23 -28.22
CA LEU A 61 5.81 -11.02 -29.35
C LEU A 61 6.53 -10.67 -30.66
N ASP A 62 7.08 -9.45 -30.75
CA ASP A 62 7.85 -9.01 -31.91
C ASP A 62 9.33 -9.42 -31.80
N THR A 63 9.75 -9.94 -30.63
CA THR A 63 11.12 -10.41 -30.41
C THR A 63 11.25 -11.88 -30.82
N PRO A 64 12.22 -12.26 -31.68
CA PRO A 64 12.47 -13.63 -32.03
C PRO A 64 12.65 -14.54 -30.79
N LYS A 65 12.07 -15.75 -30.82
CA LYS A 65 12.07 -16.65 -29.63
C LYS A 65 13.48 -17.11 -29.25
N GLU A 66 14.40 -17.20 -30.20
CA GLU A 66 15.82 -17.50 -29.99
C GLU A 66 16.52 -16.46 -29.09
N ASN A 67 16.00 -15.24 -29.04
CA ASN A 67 16.49 -14.15 -28.19
C ASN A 67 15.88 -14.14 -26.79
N TRP A 68 15.00 -15.10 -26.46
CA TRP A 68 14.36 -15.16 -25.17
C TRP A 68 15.22 -15.92 -24.15
N HIS A 69 15.61 -15.25 -23.10
CA HIS A 69 16.34 -15.79 -21.94
C HIS A 69 15.48 -15.72 -20.70
N LEU A 70 14.32 -16.38 -20.72
CA LEU A 70 13.32 -16.36 -19.67
C LEU A 70 13.30 -17.67 -18.89
N SER A 71 13.12 -17.56 -17.58
CA SER A 71 12.97 -18.70 -16.68
C SER A 71 11.51 -19.15 -16.63
N TRP A 72 11.29 -20.42 -16.93
CA TRP A 72 10.03 -21.14 -16.75
C TRP A 72 10.24 -22.23 -15.72
N ALA A 73 9.46 -22.25 -14.66
CA ALA A 73 9.66 -23.15 -13.54
C ALA A 73 8.35 -23.82 -13.11
N PRO A 74 7.81 -24.73 -13.95
CA PRO A 74 6.61 -25.46 -13.61
C PRO A 74 6.80 -26.26 -12.30
N CYS A 75 5.77 -26.29 -11.48
CA CYS A 75 5.78 -26.97 -10.19
C CYS A 75 4.56 -27.91 -10.09
N GLY A 76 4.79 -29.20 -9.95
CA GLY A 76 3.73 -30.21 -9.85
C GLY A 76 2.96 -30.22 -8.51
N LYS A 77 3.36 -29.37 -7.55
CA LYS A 77 2.67 -29.28 -6.26
C LYS A 77 1.31 -28.59 -6.44
N THR A 78 0.24 -29.27 -6.08
CA THR A 78 -1.13 -28.73 -6.17
C THR A 78 -1.40 -27.73 -5.05
N VAL A 79 -2.33 -26.81 -5.31
CA VAL A 79 -2.81 -25.82 -4.36
C VAL A 79 -4.33 -25.88 -4.36
N ALA A 80 -4.93 -25.94 -3.20
CA ALA A 80 -6.38 -25.87 -3.06
C ALA A 80 -6.81 -24.42 -3.32
N ILE A 81 -7.65 -24.21 -4.34
CA ILE A 81 -8.14 -22.88 -4.66
C ILE A 81 -9.53 -22.75 -4.06
N LYS A 82 -9.65 -21.90 -3.03
CA LYS A 82 -10.96 -21.52 -2.52
C LYS A 82 -11.66 -20.60 -3.53
N PRO A 83 -12.98 -20.68 -3.65
CA PRO A 83 -13.72 -19.76 -4.52
C PRO A 83 -13.55 -18.31 -4.08
N PRO A 84 -13.53 -17.35 -5.01
CA PRO A 84 -13.47 -15.94 -4.70
C PRO A 84 -14.70 -15.48 -3.91
N GLN A 85 -14.54 -14.46 -3.08
CA GLN A 85 -15.61 -13.93 -2.24
C GLN A 85 -16.57 -13.03 -3.00
N THR A 86 -16.16 -12.51 -4.15
CA THR A 86 -16.95 -11.61 -5.00
C THR A 86 -16.74 -11.92 -6.48
N GLU A 87 -17.74 -11.61 -7.30
CA GLU A 87 -17.64 -11.73 -8.76
C GLU A 87 -16.51 -10.87 -9.34
N ASP A 88 -16.27 -9.69 -8.75
CA ASP A 88 -15.16 -8.83 -9.14
C ASP A 88 -13.79 -9.47 -8.90
N GLN A 89 -13.62 -10.19 -7.77
CA GLN A 89 -12.40 -10.96 -7.54
C GLN A 89 -12.26 -12.07 -8.58
N ALA A 90 -13.35 -12.79 -8.87
CA ALA A 90 -13.37 -13.84 -9.90
C ALA A 90 -12.95 -13.27 -11.26
N GLY A 91 -13.56 -12.17 -11.69
CA GLY A 91 -13.24 -11.50 -12.95
C GLY A 91 -11.81 -10.96 -13.02
N CYS A 92 -11.23 -10.50 -11.90
CA CYS A 92 -9.83 -10.09 -11.85
C CYS A 92 -8.87 -11.27 -12.01
N ILE A 93 -9.16 -12.40 -11.37
CA ILE A 93 -8.37 -13.63 -11.48
C ILE A 93 -8.43 -14.16 -12.90
N GLU A 94 -9.62 -14.29 -13.47
CA GLU A 94 -9.83 -14.80 -14.83
C GLU A 94 -9.09 -13.97 -15.87
N ARG A 95 -9.28 -12.65 -15.84
CA ARG A 95 -8.58 -11.73 -16.77
C ARG A 95 -7.07 -11.76 -16.60
N SER A 96 -6.58 -11.85 -15.37
CA SER A 96 -5.13 -11.95 -15.12
C SER A 96 -4.56 -13.27 -15.64
N LEU A 97 -5.28 -14.38 -15.49
CA LEU A 97 -4.88 -15.67 -16.01
C LEU A 97 -4.87 -15.68 -17.55
N ALA A 98 -5.88 -15.11 -18.20
CA ALA A 98 -5.93 -14.99 -19.67
C ALA A 98 -4.73 -14.19 -20.17
N LEU A 99 -4.45 -13.00 -19.63
CA LEU A 99 -3.31 -12.18 -20.02
C LEU A 99 -1.96 -12.89 -19.82
N LEU A 100 -1.77 -13.54 -18.67
CA LEU A 100 -0.51 -14.26 -18.38
C LEU A 100 -0.36 -15.51 -19.23
N SER A 101 -1.45 -16.18 -19.61
CA SER A 101 -1.43 -17.30 -20.55
C SER A 101 -1.00 -16.84 -21.95
N GLU A 102 -1.37 -15.61 -22.34
CA GLU A 102 -0.87 -14.93 -23.55
C GLU A 102 0.52 -14.29 -23.35
N GLN A 103 1.17 -14.59 -22.22
CA GLN A 103 2.48 -14.09 -21.84
C GLN A 103 2.53 -12.54 -21.72
N THR A 104 1.43 -11.93 -21.37
CA THR A 104 1.30 -10.47 -21.18
C THR A 104 1.45 -10.11 -19.71
N ASP A 105 2.60 -9.53 -19.36
CA ASP A 105 2.86 -8.99 -18.04
C ASP A 105 1.97 -7.76 -17.79
N HIS A 106 1.42 -7.63 -16.57
CA HIS A 106 0.50 -6.53 -16.27
C HIS A 106 0.40 -6.19 -14.77
N ILE A 107 -0.24 -5.08 -14.47
CA ILE A 107 -0.57 -4.65 -13.11
C ILE A 107 -2.07 -4.80 -12.88
N VAL A 108 -2.45 -5.35 -11.74
CA VAL A 108 -3.81 -5.35 -11.20
C VAL A 108 -3.94 -4.15 -10.26
N GLU A 109 -4.80 -3.21 -10.62
CA GLU A 109 -5.22 -2.11 -9.75
C GLU A 109 -6.49 -2.51 -9.01
N ALA A 110 -6.42 -2.62 -7.69
CA ALA A 110 -7.60 -2.90 -6.86
C ALA A 110 -7.49 -2.22 -5.50
N PRO A 111 -8.58 -1.66 -4.96
CA PRO A 111 -8.55 -0.87 -3.73
C PRO A 111 -8.07 -1.69 -2.52
N THR A 112 -7.70 -0.98 -1.46
CA THR A 112 -7.35 -1.61 -0.17
C THR A 112 -8.56 -2.37 0.35
N GLY A 113 -8.36 -3.62 0.76
CA GLY A 113 -9.44 -4.49 1.22
C GLY A 113 -10.08 -5.36 0.15
N PHE A 114 -9.80 -5.14 -1.12
CA PHE A 114 -10.27 -5.97 -2.24
C PHE A 114 -9.82 -7.43 -2.16
N GLY A 115 -8.74 -7.72 -1.43
CA GLY A 115 -8.15 -9.04 -1.39
C GLY A 115 -7.10 -9.28 -2.48
N LYS A 116 -6.29 -8.27 -2.81
CA LYS A 116 -5.19 -8.39 -3.78
C LYS A 116 -4.27 -9.58 -3.53
N THR A 117 -3.93 -9.84 -2.26
CA THR A 117 -3.14 -11.00 -1.86
C THR A 117 -3.82 -12.30 -2.26
N TYR A 118 -5.14 -12.40 -2.06
CA TYR A 118 -5.95 -13.55 -2.47
C TYR A 118 -5.92 -13.71 -4.00
N VAL A 119 -6.11 -12.61 -4.76
CA VAL A 119 -6.02 -12.64 -6.23
C VAL A 119 -4.65 -13.13 -6.69
N GLY A 120 -3.57 -12.60 -6.12
CA GLY A 120 -2.21 -13.02 -6.44
C GLY A 120 -1.94 -14.49 -6.12
N CYS A 121 -2.40 -14.99 -4.97
CA CYS A 121 -2.30 -16.41 -4.61
C CYS A 121 -3.11 -17.30 -5.56
N SER A 122 -4.33 -16.88 -5.94
CA SER A 122 -5.18 -17.64 -6.88
C SER A 122 -4.54 -17.72 -8.26
N VAL A 123 -4.03 -16.63 -8.78
CA VAL A 123 -3.33 -16.57 -10.07
C VAL A 123 -2.09 -17.46 -10.04
N ALA A 124 -1.22 -17.33 -9.03
CA ALA A 124 -0.01 -18.14 -8.89
C ALA A 124 -0.32 -19.63 -8.70
N GLY A 125 -1.37 -19.92 -7.95
CA GLY A 125 -1.87 -21.28 -7.73
C GLY A 125 -2.28 -21.97 -9.02
N GLN A 126 -3.00 -21.25 -9.90
CA GLN A 126 -3.53 -21.79 -11.15
C GLN A 126 -2.46 -21.87 -12.26
N LEU A 127 -1.53 -20.92 -12.32
CA LEU A 127 -0.44 -20.92 -13.29
C LEU A 127 0.57 -22.06 -13.08
N GLY A 128 0.63 -22.63 -11.86
CA GLY A 128 1.49 -23.77 -11.58
C GLY A 128 3.00 -23.52 -11.68
N GLN A 129 3.45 -22.26 -11.64
CA GLN A 129 4.86 -21.89 -11.65
C GLN A 129 5.42 -21.73 -10.23
N ARG A 130 6.72 -22.01 -10.05
CA ARG A 130 7.41 -21.55 -8.84
C ARG A 130 7.36 -20.03 -8.81
N THR A 131 6.88 -19.47 -7.71
CA THR A 131 6.52 -18.05 -7.64
C THR A 131 7.38 -17.31 -6.62
N LEU A 132 8.01 -16.23 -7.06
CA LEU A 132 8.63 -15.23 -6.20
C LEU A 132 7.62 -14.12 -5.88
N ILE A 133 7.40 -13.85 -4.61
CA ILE A 133 6.52 -12.80 -4.12
C ILE A 133 7.38 -11.74 -3.45
N ILE A 134 7.46 -10.56 -4.05
CA ILE A 134 8.30 -9.46 -3.57
C ILE A 134 7.45 -8.48 -2.80
N VAL A 135 7.83 -8.25 -1.55
CA VAL A 135 7.10 -7.39 -0.61
C VAL A 135 8.03 -6.33 0.01
N THR A 136 7.44 -5.25 0.51
CA THR A 136 8.17 -4.11 1.06
C THR A 136 8.25 -4.11 2.59
N LYS A 137 7.42 -4.91 3.29
CA LYS A 137 7.27 -4.88 4.74
C LYS A 137 7.01 -6.26 5.34
N ASN A 138 7.42 -6.44 6.59
CA ASN A 138 7.26 -7.69 7.34
C ASN A 138 5.78 -8.12 7.51
N ASP A 139 4.87 -7.17 7.68
CA ASP A 139 3.45 -7.49 7.82
C ASP A 139 2.86 -8.08 6.54
N LEU A 140 3.38 -7.67 5.37
CA LEU A 140 3.02 -8.28 4.09
C LEU A 140 3.55 -9.71 3.98
N VAL A 141 4.78 -9.98 4.48
CA VAL A 141 5.33 -11.35 4.54
C VAL A 141 4.37 -12.27 5.30
N LYS A 142 3.95 -11.82 6.50
CA LYS A 142 2.99 -12.58 7.31
C LYS A 142 1.65 -12.75 6.58
N GLY A 143 1.11 -11.67 6.01
CA GLY A 143 -0.17 -11.70 5.30
C GLY A 143 -0.19 -12.67 4.11
N TRP A 144 0.85 -12.69 3.29
CA TRP A 144 1.01 -13.63 2.18
C TRP A 144 1.14 -15.07 2.69
N ARG A 145 1.99 -15.29 3.70
CA ARG A 145 2.18 -16.62 4.28
C ARG A 145 0.89 -17.18 4.89
N ASP A 146 0.19 -16.37 5.68
CA ASP A 146 -1.08 -16.77 6.30
C ASP A 146 -2.16 -17.07 5.24
N THR A 147 -2.23 -16.26 4.18
CA THR A 147 -3.14 -16.48 3.06
C THR A 147 -2.83 -17.80 2.36
N LEU A 148 -1.58 -18.07 2.00
CA LEU A 148 -1.16 -19.30 1.34
C LEU A 148 -1.49 -20.54 2.20
N ILE A 149 -1.24 -20.48 3.50
CA ILE A 149 -1.48 -21.62 4.42
C ILE A 149 -2.99 -21.82 4.66
N HIS A 150 -3.68 -20.77 5.10
CA HIS A 150 -5.04 -20.91 5.62
C HIS A 150 -6.12 -20.90 4.53
N LEU A 151 -5.89 -20.18 3.43
CA LEU A 151 -6.86 -20.11 2.33
C LEU A 151 -6.55 -21.08 1.19
N PHE A 152 -5.28 -21.37 0.94
CA PHE A 152 -4.86 -22.20 -0.19
C PHE A 152 -4.28 -23.57 0.24
N GLY A 153 -4.23 -23.86 1.53
CA GLY A 153 -3.77 -25.16 2.06
C GLY A 153 -2.31 -25.49 1.70
N VAL A 154 -1.48 -24.47 1.44
CA VAL A 154 -0.08 -24.68 1.10
C VAL A 154 0.68 -25.18 2.32
N ASN A 155 1.45 -26.26 2.17
CA ASN A 155 2.29 -26.75 3.24
C ASN A 155 3.32 -25.66 3.63
N PRO A 156 3.46 -25.33 4.92
CA PRO A 156 4.45 -24.33 5.38
C PRO A 156 5.88 -24.58 4.92
N ASN A 157 6.26 -25.82 4.64
CA ASN A 157 7.57 -26.20 4.12
C ASN A 157 7.76 -25.83 2.64
N ASP A 158 6.67 -25.66 1.89
CA ASP A 158 6.67 -25.26 0.49
C ASP A 158 6.71 -23.73 0.32
N ILE A 159 6.73 -23.01 1.45
CA ILE A 159 6.86 -21.55 1.48
C ILE A 159 8.26 -21.19 1.97
N GLY A 160 9.05 -20.66 1.05
CA GLY A 160 10.37 -20.10 1.32
C GLY A 160 10.32 -18.66 1.80
N HIS A 161 11.46 -18.17 2.25
CA HIS A 161 11.61 -16.81 2.75
C HIS A 161 13.00 -16.27 2.46
N VAL A 162 13.06 -15.02 1.97
CA VAL A 162 14.32 -14.31 1.73
C VAL A 162 14.27 -12.97 2.47
N GLN A 163 15.01 -12.92 3.57
CA GLN A 163 15.12 -11.71 4.39
C GLN A 163 16.44 -11.72 5.17
N GLN A 164 17.19 -10.63 5.10
CA GLN A 164 18.50 -10.51 5.72
C GLN A 164 19.43 -11.69 5.30
N ASP A 165 19.92 -12.49 6.25
CA ASP A 165 20.80 -13.64 6.00
C ASP A 165 20.03 -14.94 5.70
N GLN A 166 18.72 -14.91 5.77
CA GLN A 166 17.90 -16.07 5.47
C GLN A 166 17.55 -16.10 3.97
N CYS A 167 17.91 -17.19 3.30
CA CYS A 167 17.57 -17.46 1.91
C CYS A 167 17.09 -18.90 1.75
N LYS A 168 15.83 -19.15 2.10
CA LYS A 168 15.20 -20.45 1.93
C LYS A 168 14.34 -20.43 0.66
N TYR A 169 14.76 -21.10 -0.41
CA TYR A 169 14.00 -21.18 -1.66
C TYR A 169 13.92 -22.60 -2.23
N LYS A 170 14.97 -23.42 -2.04
CA LYS A 170 15.03 -24.78 -2.61
C LYS A 170 13.85 -25.64 -2.16
N ASN A 171 13.26 -26.36 -3.10
CA ASN A 171 12.04 -27.16 -2.90
C ASN A 171 10.79 -26.39 -2.49
N CYS A 172 10.82 -25.04 -2.52
CA CYS A 172 9.66 -24.22 -2.24
C CYS A 172 8.92 -23.89 -3.56
N ARG A 173 7.58 -23.94 -3.50
CA ARG A 173 6.72 -23.48 -4.58
C ARG A 173 6.54 -21.97 -4.57
N PHE A 174 6.41 -21.39 -3.38
CA PHE A 174 6.29 -19.97 -3.16
C PHE A 174 7.46 -19.47 -2.33
N VAL A 175 8.06 -18.36 -2.73
CA VAL A 175 9.11 -17.71 -1.93
C VAL A 175 8.72 -16.25 -1.72
N ILE A 176 8.62 -15.84 -0.47
CA ILE A 176 8.29 -14.46 -0.10
C ILE A 176 9.60 -13.75 0.23
N ALA A 177 9.93 -12.71 -0.54
CA ALA A 177 11.19 -11.99 -0.42
C ALA A 177 10.98 -10.51 -0.09
N MET A 178 11.77 -10.02 0.86
CA MET A 178 11.86 -8.59 1.14
C MET A 178 12.70 -7.90 0.06
N ILE A 179 12.14 -6.89 -0.59
CA ILE A 179 12.82 -6.18 -1.67
C ILE A 179 14.19 -5.64 -1.23
N HIS A 180 14.29 -5.09 -0.03
CA HIS A 180 15.54 -4.55 0.50
C HIS A 180 16.65 -5.62 0.56
N SER A 181 16.30 -6.86 0.93
CA SER A 181 17.27 -7.96 0.94
C SER A 181 17.73 -8.32 -0.48
N LEU A 182 16.83 -8.28 -1.47
CA LEU A 182 17.17 -8.55 -2.86
C LEU A 182 18.04 -7.45 -3.51
N VAL A 183 17.97 -6.22 -3.00
CA VAL A 183 18.81 -5.10 -3.46
C VAL A 183 20.19 -5.16 -2.84
N CYS A 184 20.24 -5.33 -1.51
CA CYS A 184 21.49 -5.21 -0.74
C CYS A 184 22.38 -6.44 -0.81
N ARG A 185 21.92 -7.54 -1.43
CA ARG A 185 22.65 -8.80 -1.50
C ARG A 185 22.62 -9.40 -2.88
N ASP A 186 23.69 -10.10 -3.21
CA ASP A 186 23.73 -10.99 -4.37
C ASP A 186 23.52 -12.43 -3.93
N TYR A 187 22.84 -13.19 -4.77
CA TYR A 187 22.50 -14.59 -4.59
C TYR A 187 23.07 -15.41 -5.75
N ASP A 188 23.08 -16.71 -5.60
CA ASP A 188 23.54 -17.62 -6.64
C ASP A 188 22.68 -17.49 -7.93
N THR A 189 23.28 -17.75 -9.08
CA THR A 189 22.59 -17.74 -10.38
C THR A 189 21.39 -18.68 -10.39
N GLU A 190 21.48 -19.82 -9.67
CA GLU A 190 20.38 -20.76 -9.49
C GLU A 190 19.16 -20.10 -8.83
N PHE A 191 19.37 -19.23 -7.85
CA PHE A 191 18.27 -18.50 -7.18
C PHE A 191 17.53 -17.57 -8.16
N TYR A 192 18.24 -16.82 -8.96
CA TYR A 192 17.62 -15.90 -9.92
C TYR A 192 16.83 -16.62 -11.01
N GLY A 193 17.29 -17.78 -11.45
CA GLY A 193 16.62 -18.63 -12.45
C GLY A 193 15.56 -19.58 -11.88
N TYR A 194 15.35 -19.61 -10.56
CA TYR A 194 14.51 -20.61 -9.90
C TYR A 194 13.00 -20.40 -10.14
N PHE A 195 12.57 -19.21 -10.51
CA PHE A 195 11.18 -18.79 -10.56
C PHE A 195 10.68 -18.63 -12.00
N GLY A 196 9.42 -19.04 -12.24
CA GLY A 196 8.72 -18.80 -13.51
C GLY A 196 7.76 -17.60 -13.44
N LEU A 197 7.30 -17.23 -12.24
CA LEU A 197 6.43 -16.08 -12.00
C LEU A 197 7.02 -15.20 -10.91
N THR A 198 7.01 -13.88 -11.13
CA THR A 198 7.27 -12.89 -10.07
C THR A 198 6.04 -12.03 -9.83
N ILE A 199 5.60 -11.96 -8.57
CA ILE A 199 4.54 -11.06 -8.11
C ILE A 199 5.16 -9.92 -7.31
N PHE A 200 4.85 -8.69 -7.69
CA PHE A 200 5.26 -7.48 -6.98
C PHE A 200 4.07 -6.91 -6.22
N ASP A 201 4.10 -6.96 -4.89
CA ASP A 201 3.03 -6.42 -4.05
C ASP A 201 3.30 -4.95 -3.69
N GLU A 202 2.23 -4.14 -3.70
CA GLU A 202 2.26 -2.69 -3.44
C GLU A 202 3.29 -1.96 -4.32
N VAL A 203 3.24 -2.19 -5.63
CA VAL A 203 4.20 -1.69 -6.64
C VAL A 203 4.52 -0.21 -6.48
N HIS A 204 3.53 0.62 -6.12
CA HIS A 204 3.68 2.07 -5.95
C HIS A 204 4.60 2.49 -4.79
N ARG A 205 4.88 1.59 -3.85
CA ARG A 205 5.75 1.85 -2.68
C ARG A 205 7.21 1.54 -2.93
N LEU A 206 7.49 0.88 -4.03
CA LEU A 206 8.85 0.53 -4.39
C LEU A 206 9.60 1.80 -4.81
N GLY A 207 10.69 2.12 -4.14
CA GLY A 207 11.60 3.16 -4.60
C GLY A 207 12.02 2.86 -6.03
N ALA A 208 11.96 3.84 -6.92
CA ALA A 208 12.21 3.64 -8.34
C ALA A 208 13.54 2.91 -8.61
N ASP A 209 14.60 3.32 -7.91
CA ASP A 209 15.94 2.77 -8.09
C ASP A 209 16.06 1.32 -7.56
N TYR A 210 15.50 1.03 -6.40
CA TYR A 210 15.48 -0.32 -5.83
C TYR A 210 14.65 -1.29 -6.66
N PHE A 211 13.52 -0.81 -7.19
CA PHE A 211 12.65 -1.61 -8.04
C PHE A 211 13.34 -2.04 -9.33
N SER A 212 13.98 -1.10 -10.02
CA SER A 212 14.71 -1.39 -11.27
C SER A 212 15.84 -2.40 -11.03
N GLN A 213 16.62 -2.23 -9.96
CA GLN A 213 17.71 -3.16 -9.62
C GLN A 213 17.20 -4.58 -9.37
N VAL A 214 16.04 -4.75 -8.71
CA VAL A 214 15.46 -6.08 -8.48
C VAL A 214 14.88 -6.67 -9.76
N CYS A 215 14.16 -5.86 -10.55
CA CYS A 215 13.57 -6.33 -11.79
C CYS A 215 14.62 -6.83 -12.81
N SER A 216 15.81 -6.22 -12.84
CA SER A 216 16.90 -6.63 -13.73
C SER A 216 17.55 -7.96 -13.33
N LYS A 217 17.37 -8.43 -12.09
CA LYS A 217 17.98 -9.68 -11.60
C LYS A 217 17.14 -10.93 -11.93
N PHE A 218 15.81 -10.82 -12.11
CA PHE A 218 14.91 -11.98 -12.25
C PHE A 218 14.37 -12.12 -13.67
N PRO A 219 14.88 -13.09 -14.46
CA PRO A 219 14.42 -13.36 -15.83
C PRO A 219 13.15 -14.24 -15.87
N THR A 220 12.23 -14.06 -14.91
CA THR A 220 11.01 -14.87 -14.84
C THR A 220 10.16 -14.71 -16.08
N GLY A 221 9.57 -15.80 -16.55
CA GLY A 221 8.71 -15.83 -17.73
C GLY A 221 7.52 -14.89 -17.63
N LEU A 222 6.96 -14.75 -16.42
CA LEU A 222 5.78 -13.95 -16.15
C LEU A 222 5.99 -12.95 -14.98
N ARG A 223 5.38 -11.78 -15.11
CA ARG A 223 5.35 -10.77 -14.05
C ARG A 223 3.93 -10.27 -13.79
N LEU A 224 3.56 -10.13 -12.53
CA LEU A 224 2.29 -9.60 -12.07
C LEU A 224 2.53 -8.52 -11.02
N GLY A 225 2.02 -7.32 -11.24
CA GLY A 225 2.01 -6.24 -10.25
C GLY A 225 0.68 -6.16 -9.53
N LEU A 226 0.69 -5.88 -8.24
CA LEU A 226 -0.51 -5.62 -7.44
C LEU A 226 -0.39 -4.23 -6.80
N SER A 227 -1.42 -3.39 -6.94
CA SER A 227 -1.43 -2.05 -6.35
C SER A 227 -2.83 -1.57 -6.01
N ALA A 228 -2.95 -0.80 -4.93
CA ALA A 228 -4.19 -0.06 -4.63
C ALA A 228 -4.24 1.29 -5.35
N THR A 229 -3.08 1.86 -5.64
CA THR A 229 -2.93 3.17 -6.28
C THR A 229 -1.63 3.16 -7.09
N PRO A 230 -1.67 2.77 -8.37
CA PRO A 230 -0.45 2.69 -9.18
C PRO A 230 0.15 4.08 -9.49
N LYS A 231 -0.58 5.17 -9.22
CA LYS A 231 -0.08 6.53 -9.40
C LYS A 231 0.83 6.96 -8.25
N ARG A 232 1.93 7.61 -8.59
CA ARG A 232 2.89 8.22 -7.64
C ARG A 232 2.84 9.74 -7.71
N GLY A 233 3.08 10.38 -6.57
CA GLY A 233 3.16 11.85 -6.50
C GLY A 233 4.39 12.44 -7.21
N ASP A 234 5.44 11.65 -7.43
CA ASP A 234 6.67 12.04 -8.11
C ASP A 234 6.66 11.77 -9.63
N GLY A 235 5.60 11.17 -10.17
CA GLY A 235 5.45 10.88 -11.60
C GLY A 235 6.31 9.71 -12.12
N LYS A 236 6.95 8.94 -11.23
CA LYS A 236 7.77 7.78 -11.58
C LYS A 236 6.97 6.47 -11.76
N GLU A 237 5.64 6.52 -11.82
CA GLU A 237 4.79 5.35 -12.08
C GLU A 237 5.13 4.65 -13.39
N ARG A 238 5.58 5.41 -14.40
CA ARG A 238 6.00 4.86 -15.69
C ARG A 238 7.12 3.81 -15.60
N LEU A 239 7.92 3.88 -14.54
CA LEU A 239 8.98 2.92 -14.32
C LEU A 239 8.43 1.52 -13.99
N PHE A 240 7.36 1.43 -13.19
CA PHE A 240 6.73 0.15 -12.89
C PHE A 240 6.07 -0.46 -14.12
N GLU A 241 5.37 0.38 -14.89
CA GLU A 241 4.78 -0.05 -16.16
C GLU A 241 5.85 -0.50 -17.17
N ALA A 242 7.02 0.14 -17.13
CA ALA A 242 8.14 -0.24 -17.99
C ALA A 242 8.71 -1.62 -17.63
N HIS A 243 8.76 -1.97 -16.34
CA HIS A 243 9.32 -3.24 -15.90
C HIS A 243 8.31 -4.40 -15.87
N ILE A 244 7.04 -4.12 -15.52
CA ILE A 244 6.01 -5.15 -15.36
C ILE A 244 5.07 -5.13 -16.57
N GLY A 245 4.62 -3.95 -16.99
CA GLY A 245 3.55 -3.76 -17.95
C GLY A 245 2.50 -2.79 -17.41
N PRO A 246 1.54 -2.37 -18.26
CA PRO A 246 0.51 -1.40 -17.87
C PRO A 246 -0.52 -2.00 -16.90
N VAL A 247 -1.33 -1.12 -16.30
CA VAL A 247 -2.54 -1.52 -15.58
C VAL A 247 -3.57 -2.03 -16.60
N MET A 248 -3.78 -3.35 -16.64
CA MET A 248 -4.72 -3.98 -17.57
C MET A 248 -5.94 -4.58 -16.87
N VAL A 249 -5.83 -4.86 -15.58
CA VAL A 249 -6.91 -5.42 -14.77
C VAL A 249 -7.25 -4.45 -13.65
N ARG A 250 -8.54 -4.13 -13.50
CA ARG A 250 -9.04 -3.29 -12.42
C ARG A 250 -10.12 -4.03 -11.64
N GLY A 251 -9.91 -4.13 -10.33
CA GLY A 251 -10.94 -4.59 -9.41
C GLY A 251 -11.86 -3.42 -9.04
N LEU A 252 -13.12 -3.56 -9.35
CA LEU A 252 -14.17 -2.60 -9.04
C LEU A 252 -14.86 -3.03 -7.73
N TRP A 253 -14.13 -2.99 -6.63
CA TRP A 253 -14.77 -3.30 -5.36
C TRP A 253 -15.74 -2.17 -4.99
N VAL A 254 -16.99 -2.52 -4.80
CA VAL A 254 -17.99 -1.63 -4.19
C VAL A 254 -17.87 -1.84 -2.67
N PRO A 255 -17.14 -0.97 -1.98
CA PRO A 255 -17.04 -1.08 -0.53
C PRO A 255 -18.41 -0.87 0.11
N MET A 256 -18.59 -1.36 1.33
CA MET A 256 -19.73 -0.92 2.13
C MET A 256 -19.68 0.61 2.19
N LYS A 257 -20.78 1.27 1.75
CA LYS A 257 -20.85 2.74 1.76
C LYS A 257 -20.73 3.26 3.20
N PRO A 258 -19.68 4.03 3.52
CA PRO A 258 -19.53 4.55 4.87
C PRO A 258 -20.50 5.72 5.12
N LYS A 259 -21.00 5.80 6.33
CA LYS A 259 -21.66 6.99 6.86
C LYS A 259 -20.59 7.91 7.47
N ILE A 260 -20.48 9.13 6.98
CA ILE A 260 -19.51 10.11 7.48
C ILE A 260 -20.24 11.11 8.37
N LEU A 261 -19.95 11.09 9.66
CA LEU A 261 -20.46 12.06 10.62
C LEU A 261 -19.46 13.20 10.72
N VAL A 262 -19.84 14.36 10.21
CA VAL A 262 -19.01 15.56 10.19
C VAL A 262 -19.33 16.39 11.42
N LYS A 263 -18.33 16.58 12.29
CA LYS A 263 -18.48 17.37 13.53
C LYS A 263 -17.64 18.62 13.49
N GLN A 264 -18.30 19.77 13.52
CA GLN A 264 -17.61 21.05 13.72
C GLN A 264 -17.17 21.14 15.19
N THR A 265 -15.86 21.27 15.44
CA THR A 265 -15.33 21.20 16.81
C THR A 265 -15.41 22.52 17.56
N GLY A 266 -15.60 23.62 16.85
CA GLY A 266 -15.54 24.97 17.45
C GLY A 266 -14.13 25.34 17.98
N TRP A 267 -13.11 24.54 17.64
CA TRP A 267 -11.74 24.82 18.07
C TRP A 267 -11.26 26.17 17.56
N LYS A 268 -10.71 26.98 18.48
CA LYS A 268 -10.10 28.27 18.16
C LYS A 268 -8.59 28.18 18.27
N VAL A 269 -7.92 28.87 17.36
CA VAL A 269 -6.46 28.95 17.37
C VAL A 269 -5.97 29.52 18.71
N PRO A 270 -5.14 28.82 19.47
CA PRO A 270 -4.69 29.28 20.78
C PRO A 270 -3.79 30.51 20.64
N ILE A 271 -3.85 31.37 21.66
CA ILE A 271 -2.90 32.47 21.80
C ILE A 271 -1.63 31.94 22.44
N VAL A 272 -0.52 32.11 21.77
CA VAL A 272 0.80 31.64 22.19
C VAL A 272 1.81 32.78 22.19
N SER A 273 2.85 32.67 23.01
CA SER A 273 3.98 33.58 22.92
C SER A 273 4.84 33.15 21.72
N GLN A 274 4.97 34.02 20.73
CA GLN A 274 5.79 33.76 19.53
C GLN A 274 6.43 35.08 19.05
N ARG A 275 7.52 34.92 18.26
CA ARG A 275 8.21 36.05 17.69
C ARG A 275 7.39 36.65 16.54
N ASP A 276 7.17 37.97 16.59
CA ASP A 276 6.50 38.68 15.52
C ASP A 276 7.42 38.77 14.30
N ASP A 277 6.92 38.52 13.11
CA ASP A 277 7.71 38.53 11.88
C ASP A 277 8.06 39.93 11.42
N MET A 278 7.34 40.97 11.91
CA MET A 278 7.54 42.35 11.48
C MET A 278 8.63 43.07 12.29
N ASP A 279 8.65 42.88 13.60
CA ASP A 279 9.58 43.60 14.48
C ASP A 279 10.52 42.69 15.27
N GLY A 280 10.35 41.36 15.15
CA GLY A 280 11.17 40.38 15.81
C GLY A 280 10.95 40.28 17.33
N VAL A 281 9.96 40.97 17.89
CA VAL A 281 9.68 40.99 19.33
C VAL A 281 8.75 39.83 19.73
N TRP A 282 8.95 39.27 20.94
CA TRP A 282 8.04 38.24 21.48
C TRP A 282 6.72 38.84 21.92
N LYS A 283 5.64 38.43 21.25
CA LYS A 283 4.28 38.89 21.55
C LYS A 283 3.32 37.72 21.79
N LYS A 284 2.30 37.91 22.61
CA LYS A 284 1.16 37.01 22.72
C LYS A 284 0.22 37.26 21.53
N MET A 285 0.13 36.30 20.62
CA MET A 285 -0.70 36.39 19.42
C MET A 285 -1.25 35.03 19.04
N PRO A 286 -2.27 34.93 18.18
CA PRO A 286 -2.76 33.67 17.68
C PRO A 286 -1.64 32.85 17.06
N MET A 287 -1.60 31.54 17.38
CA MET A 287 -0.60 30.61 16.83
C MET A 287 -0.68 30.60 15.31
N LYS A 288 0.47 30.67 14.63
CA LYS A 288 0.52 30.56 13.16
C LYS A 288 0.22 29.15 12.71
N VAL A 289 -0.85 28.98 11.93
CA VAL A 289 -1.27 27.73 11.32
C VAL A 289 -0.78 27.69 9.89
N THR A 290 0.36 27.05 9.67
CA THR A 290 1.02 26.93 8.35
C THR A 290 1.49 25.48 8.14
N PRO A 291 1.74 25.06 6.89
CA PRO A 291 2.25 23.70 6.61
C PRO A 291 3.55 23.39 7.37
N GLY A 292 4.47 24.35 7.49
CA GLY A 292 5.72 24.17 8.24
C GLY A 292 5.56 24.06 9.76
N ARG A 293 4.37 24.35 10.29
CA ARG A 293 4.07 24.29 11.74
C ARG A 293 3.03 23.24 12.11
N MET A 294 2.72 22.29 11.20
CA MET A 294 1.67 21.30 11.40
C MET A 294 1.82 20.48 12.68
N MET A 295 3.04 20.17 13.10
CA MET A 295 3.27 19.45 14.37
C MET A 295 2.76 20.26 15.59
N ALA A 296 3.06 21.58 15.64
CA ALA A 296 2.58 22.43 16.71
C ALA A 296 1.05 22.59 16.67
N VAL A 297 0.46 22.71 15.48
CA VAL A 297 -0.99 22.74 15.28
C VAL A 297 -1.64 21.43 15.76
N THR A 298 -1.08 20.29 15.39
CA THR A 298 -1.58 18.98 15.82
C THR A 298 -1.51 18.80 17.33
N LYS A 299 -0.43 19.27 17.98
CA LYS A 299 -0.32 19.28 19.44
C LYS A 299 -1.38 20.20 20.10
N ALA A 300 -1.62 21.38 19.55
CA ALA A 300 -2.64 22.29 20.06
C ALA A 300 -4.06 21.72 19.91
N LEU A 301 -4.36 21.01 18.84
CA LEU A 301 -5.61 20.30 18.64
C LEU A 301 -5.74 19.10 19.63
N ALA A 302 -4.68 18.35 19.82
CA ALA A 302 -4.62 17.23 20.75
C ALA A 302 -4.82 17.65 22.21
N SER A 303 -4.39 18.87 22.57
CA SER A 303 -4.56 19.45 23.92
C SER A 303 -5.95 20.08 24.14
N SER A 304 -6.82 20.12 23.13
CA SER A 304 -8.15 20.72 23.24
C SER A 304 -9.11 19.82 24.03
N THR A 305 -9.42 20.21 25.27
CA THR A 305 -10.30 19.43 26.15
C THR A 305 -11.69 19.21 25.55
N GLY A 306 -12.30 20.26 24.99
CA GLY A 306 -13.65 20.14 24.39
C GLY A 306 -13.65 19.18 23.19
N ARG A 307 -12.64 19.25 22.34
CA ARG A 307 -12.48 18.36 21.20
C ARG A 307 -12.32 16.90 21.63
N ASN A 308 -11.48 16.65 22.63
CA ASN A 308 -11.24 15.31 23.15
C ASN A 308 -12.46 14.72 23.88
N GLN A 309 -13.26 15.58 24.56
CA GLN A 309 -14.54 15.17 25.14
C GLN A 309 -15.56 14.74 24.08
N GLU A 310 -15.65 15.44 22.95
CA GLU A 310 -16.50 15.02 21.83
C GLU A 310 -16.05 13.67 21.23
N ILE A 311 -14.74 13.44 21.10
CA ILE A 311 -14.20 12.14 20.69
C ILE A 311 -14.63 11.05 21.68
N ALA A 312 -14.43 11.27 23.00
CA ALA A 312 -14.76 10.29 24.02
C ALA A 312 -16.25 9.97 24.08
N LYS A 313 -17.12 10.97 23.96
CA LYS A 313 -18.59 10.80 23.87
C LYS A 313 -18.99 9.95 22.65
N PHE A 314 -18.42 10.23 21.49
CA PHE A 314 -18.70 9.47 20.28
C PHE A 314 -18.24 8.02 20.40
N VAL A 315 -17.01 7.80 20.92
CA VAL A 315 -16.49 6.45 21.18
C VAL A 315 -17.40 5.67 22.11
N LYS A 316 -17.88 6.31 23.18
CA LYS A 316 -18.83 5.68 24.11
C LYS A 316 -20.14 5.30 23.42
N ALA A 317 -20.74 6.21 22.68
CA ALA A 317 -21.99 5.92 21.95
C ALA A 317 -21.82 4.79 20.92
N ALA A 318 -20.71 4.78 20.20
CA ALA A 318 -20.38 3.70 19.27
C ALA A 318 -20.13 2.37 19.98
N TYR A 319 -19.43 2.38 21.11
CA TYR A 319 -19.20 1.20 21.95
C TYR A 319 -20.52 0.62 22.48
N ASP A 320 -21.42 1.45 23.02
CA ASP A 320 -22.73 1.01 23.52
C ASP A 320 -23.61 0.46 22.39
N ALA A 321 -23.48 1.00 21.19
CA ALA A 321 -24.14 0.48 20.02
C ALA A 321 -23.53 -0.84 19.51
N GLY A 322 -22.59 -1.43 20.22
CA GLY A 322 -21.96 -2.73 19.85
C GLY A 322 -21.00 -2.64 18.67
N ARG A 323 -20.35 -1.48 18.42
CA ARG A 323 -19.40 -1.26 17.34
C ARG A 323 -17.95 -1.54 17.75
N HIS A 324 -17.09 -1.77 16.75
CA HIS A 324 -15.65 -1.85 16.92
C HIS A 324 -15.01 -0.56 16.42
N VAL A 325 -14.47 0.19 17.34
CA VAL A 325 -14.01 1.56 17.10
C VAL A 325 -12.50 1.61 17.00
N VAL A 326 -11.97 2.25 15.95
CA VAL A 326 -10.56 2.63 15.87
C VAL A 326 -10.43 4.16 15.90
N VAL A 327 -9.66 4.67 16.83
CA VAL A 327 -9.35 6.10 16.99
C VAL A 327 -7.92 6.33 16.50
N MET A 328 -7.75 7.16 15.49
CA MET A 328 -6.44 7.40 14.87
C MET A 328 -5.89 8.78 15.19
N SER A 329 -4.65 8.82 15.68
CA SER A 329 -3.91 10.04 15.97
C SER A 329 -2.47 9.93 15.47
N ASP A 330 -1.82 11.07 15.27
CA ASP A 330 -0.37 11.16 15.01
C ASP A 330 0.48 11.16 16.29
N LEU A 331 -0.14 11.43 17.45
CA LEU A 331 0.54 11.65 18.72
C LEU A 331 0.15 10.57 19.74
N ILE A 332 1.14 9.89 20.30
CA ILE A 332 0.94 8.85 21.31
C ILE A 332 0.78 9.50 22.68
N GLU A 333 1.86 10.05 23.22
CA GLU A 333 1.90 10.61 24.57
C GLU A 333 0.99 11.83 24.73
N ASP A 334 1.01 12.73 23.75
CA ASP A 334 0.27 13.99 23.81
C ASP A 334 -1.22 13.84 23.46
N HIS A 335 -1.67 12.67 22.94
CA HIS A 335 -3.06 12.51 22.52
C HIS A 335 -3.67 11.14 22.80
N LEU A 336 -3.07 10.02 22.34
CA LEU A 336 -3.69 8.70 22.53
C LEU A 336 -3.77 8.32 24.01
N ASN A 337 -2.74 8.61 24.81
CA ASN A 337 -2.74 8.36 26.25
C ASN A 337 -3.77 9.22 27.00
N PRO A 338 -3.87 10.54 26.78
CA PRO A 338 -4.97 11.34 27.32
C PRO A 338 -6.36 10.87 26.90
N LEU A 339 -6.55 10.49 25.64
CA LEU A 339 -7.83 9.97 25.17
C LEU A 339 -8.20 8.64 25.85
N PHE A 340 -7.23 7.76 26.10
CA PHE A 340 -7.47 6.53 26.86
C PHE A 340 -8.13 6.84 28.21
N HIS A 341 -7.56 7.77 28.98
CA HIS A 341 -8.10 8.13 30.28
C HIS A 341 -9.50 8.75 30.18
N LEU A 342 -9.73 9.62 29.20
CA LEU A 342 -11.05 10.21 28.96
C LEU A 342 -12.10 9.17 28.58
N ILE A 343 -11.73 8.21 27.71
CA ILE A 343 -12.63 7.13 27.29
C ILE A 343 -12.95 6.20 28.46
N VAL A 344 -11.98 5.85 29.30
CA VAL A 344 -12.23 5.07 30.53
C VAL A 344 -13.19 5.81 31.47
N GLN A 345 -13.05 7.12 31.62
CA GLN A 345 -13.97 7.95 32.43
C GLN A 345 -15.41 7.91 31.92
N THR A 346 -15.66 7.56 30.66
CA THR A 346 -17.04 7.39 30.16
C THR A 346 -17.68 6.07 30.58
N GLY A 347 -16.97 5.21 31.32
CA GLY A 347 -17.43 3.90 31.79
C GLY A 347 -17.09 2.72 30.88
N ILE A 348 -16.22 2.92 29.87
CA ILE A 348 -15.65 1.79 29.10
C ILE A 348 -14.51 1.17 29.92
N GLY A 349 -14.56 -0.15 30.14
CA GLY A 349 -13.51 -0.85 30.87
C GLY A 349 -12.16 -0.78 30.13
N GLY A 350 -11.08 -0.52 30.85
CA GLY A 350 -9.73 -0.44 30.25
C GLY A 350 -9.32 -1.73 29.54
N GLN A 351 -9.86 -2.89 29.97
CA GLN A 351 -9.63 -4.18 29.30
C GLN A 351 -10.22 -4.26 27.87
N ASP A 352 -11.19 -3.41 27.52
CA ASP A 352 -11.82 -3.34 26.21
C ASP A 352 -11.13 -2.38 25.26
N ILE A 353 -10.10 -1.67 25.74
CA ILE A 353 -9.32 -0.70 24.99
C ILE A 353 -7.92 -1.28 24.72
N GLY A 354 -7.46 -1.19 23.48
CA GLY A 354 -6.12 -1.61 23.08
C GLY A 354 -5.33 -0.48 22.43
N PHE A 355 -4.01 -0.50 22.58
CA PHE A 355 -3.10 0.41 21.88
C PHE A 355 -2.49 -0.26 20.66
N TYR A 356 -2.46 0.44 19.53
CA TYR A 356 -1.90 -0.05 18.27
C TYR A 356 -0.95 0.97 17.64
N HIS A 357 0.28 1.03 18.17
CA HIS A 357 1.35 1.94 17.73
C HIS A 357 2.72 1.31 17.88
N GLY A 358 3.76 1.93 17.29
CA GLY A 358 5.09 1.34 17.15
C GLY A 358 5.85 1.07 18.45
N GLN A 359 5.41 1.63 19.59
CA GLN A 359 6.04 1.39 20.91
C GLN A 359 5.44 0.17 21.62
N VAL A 360 4.37 -0.43 21.11
CA VAL A 360 3.70 -1.59 21.70
C VAL A 360 4.38 -2.88 21.23
N LYS A 361 4.60 -3.82 22.14
CA LYS A 361 5.21 -5.12 21.81
C LYS A 361 4.32 -5.92 20.87
N LYS A 362 4.94 -6.71 19.98
CA LYS A 362 4.23 -7.47 18.92
C LYS A 362 3.11 -8.35 19.44
N GLN A 363 3.28 -9.01 20.59
CA GLN A 363 2.25 -9.84 21.21
C GLN A 363 1.03 -9.02 21.67
N GLU A 364 1.28 -7.86 22.28
CA GLU A 364 0.23 -6.94 22.73
C GLU A 364 -0.51 -6.28 21.56
N LEU A 365 0.18 -6.04 20.42
CA LEU A 365 -0.46 -5.56 19.20
C LEU A 365 -1.52 -6.55 18.68
N GLU A 366 -1.25 -7.86 18.71
CA GLU A 366 -2.23 -8.86 18.27
C GLU A 366 -3.44 -8.91 19.22
N VAL A 367 -3.22 -8.79 20.53
CA VAL A 367 -4.30 -8.67 21.52
C VAL A 367 -5.10 -7.39 21.31
N SER A 368 -4.43 -6.27 21.05
CA SER A 368 -5.11 -4.98 20.81
C SER A 368 -6.05 -5.02 19.61
N LYS A 369 -5.74 -5.77 18.58
CA LYS A 369 -6.61 -5.95 17.40
C LYS A 369 -7.97 -6.57 17.76
N THR A 370 -8.07 -7.35 18.82
CA THR A 370 -9.32 -8.01 19.24
C THR A 370 -10.18 -7.12 20.13
N LYS A 371 -9.67 -5.99 20.58
CA LYS A 371 -10.39 -5.08 21.49
C LYS A 371 -11.50 -4.32 20.77
N ARG A 372 -12.52 -3.94 21.54
CA ARG A 372 -13.67 -3.18 21.04
C ARG A 372 -13.33 -1.73 20.68
N VAL A 373 -12.38 -1.15 21.39
CA VAL A 373 -11.85 0.21 21.12
C VAL A 373 -10.34 0.08 20.92
N VAL A 374 -9.82 0.63 19.82
CA VAL A 374 -8.38 0.60 19.51
C VAL A 374 -7.88 2.03 19.30
N LEU A 375 -6.89 2.42 20.08
CA LEU A 375 -6.19 3.69 19.96
C LEU A 375 -4.93 3.48 19.13
N ALA A 376 -4.88 4.04 17.92
CA ALA A 376 -3.88 3.69 16.94
C ALA A 376 -3.20 4.90 16.32
N THR A 377 -1.96 4.72 15.85
CA THR A 377 -1.32 5.73 14.98
C THR A 377 -1.69 5.47 13.53
N TYR A 378 -1.81 6.57 12.74
CA TYR A 378 -2.04 6.45 11.30
C TYR A 378 -0.97 5.60 10.60
N ALA A 379 0.29 5.72 11.02
CA ALA A 379 1.39 4.95 10.44
C ALA A 379 1.17 3.43 10.59
N MET A 380 0.78 2.97 11.77
CA MET A 380 0.53 1.54 12.02
C MET A 380 -0.73 1.02 11.33
N CYS A 381 -1.77 1.86 11.23
CA CYS A 381 -3.01 1.46 10.56
C CYS A 381 -2.95 1.57 9.04
N SER A 382 -2.07 2.43 8.49
CA SER A 382 -1.97 2.58 7.04
C SER A 382 -1.38 1.35 6.35
N GLU A 383 -0.64 0.48 7.05
CA GLU A 383 0.22 -0.53 6.47
C GLU A 383 0.03 -1.92 7.11
N GLY A 384 -0.38 -2.91 6.29
CA GLY A 384 -0.40 -4.32 6.66
C GLY A 384 -1.46 -4.77 7.67
N THR A 385 -2.14 -3.83 8.35
CA THR A 385 -3.13 -4.18 9.39
C THR A 385 -4.36 -4.84 8.79
N ASN A 386 -4.60 -6.09 9.15
CA ASN A 386 -5.78 -6.84 8.75
C ASN A 386 -6.70 -7.06 9.96
N VAL A 387 -7.63 -6.13 10.18
CA VAL A 387 -8.65 -6.25 11.24
C VAL A 387 -10.03 -6.04 10.62
N PRO A 388 -10.63 -7.09 10.06
CA PRO A 388 -11.84 -6.99 9.25
C PRO A 388 -13.07 -6.49 10.01
N HIS A 389 -13.16 -6.73 11.31
CA HIS A 389 -14.31 -6.36 12.14
C HIS A 389 -14.38 -4.89 12.54
N TRP A 390 -13.33 -4.08 12.32
CA TRP A 390 -13.42 -2.64 12.55
C TRP A 390 -14.48 -2.02 11.63
N ASP A 391 -15.47 -1.38 12.24
CA ASP A 391 -16.60 -0.76 11.53
C ASP A 391 -16.73 0.74 11.79
N THR A 392 -16.00 1.27 12.75
CA THR A 392 -16.08 2.70 13.13
C THR A 392 -14.68 3.31 13.22
N LEU A 393 -14.48 4.43 12.52
CA LEU A 393 -13.23 5.17 12.47
C LEU A 393 -13.41 6.58 13.04
N VAL A 394 -12.51 6.98 13.92
CA VAL A 394 -12.41 8.36 14.41
C VAL A 394 -11.09 8.96 13.95
N LEU A 395 -11.16 10.05 13.19
CA LEU A 395 -10.00 10.81 12.75
C LEU A 395 -9.64 11.87 13.79
N ALA A 396 -8.86 11.48 14.79
CA ALA A 396 -8.60 12.32 15.95
C ALA A 396 -7.58 13.44 15.71
N THR A 397 -6.69 13.34 14.72
CA THR A 397 -5.82 14.43 14.26
C THR A 397 -6.03 14.72 12.78
N PRO A 398 -5.81 15.97 12.32
CA PRO A 398 -6.12 16.38 10.96
C PRO A 398 -5.14 15.75 9.96
N ARG A 399 -5.68 15.12 8.92
CA ARG A 399 -4.95 14.62 7.76
C ARG A 399 -5.71 14.91 6.48
N SER A 400 -4.99 15.20 5.40
CA SER A 400 -5.59 15.42 4.08
C SER A 400 -5.83 14.10 3.32
N ASN A 401 -4.98 13.09 3.54
CA ASN A 401 -5.10 11.78 2.90
C ASN A 401 -5.43 10.72 3.94
N VAL A 402 -6.64 10.16 3.85
CA VAL A 402 -7.18 9.12 4.75
C VAL A 402 -7.63 7.87 3.99
N LYS A 403 -7.35 7.77 2.70
CA LYS A 403 -7.82 6.68 1.82
C LYS A 403 -7.52 5.29 2.39
N GLN A 404 -6.32 5.10 2.94
CA GLN A 404 -5.93 3.83 3.53
C GLN A 404 -6.63 3.56 4.85
N ALA A 405 -6.74 4.56 5.73
CA ALA A 405 -7.44 4.45 7.00
C ALA A 405 -8.92 4.09 6.80
N VAL A 406 -9.59 4.80 5.91
CA VAL A 406 -10.98 4.54 5.51
C VAL A 406 -11.13 3.14 4.94
N GLY A 407 -10.26 2.73 4.02
CA GLY A 407 -10.28 1.40 3.42
C GLY A 407 -10.21 0.25 4.44
N ARG A 408 -9.70 0.48 5.67
CA ARG A 408 -9.65 -0.54 6.73
C ARG A 408 -11.03 -0.92 7.25
N ILE A 409 -11.91 0.06 7.40
CA ILE A 409 -13.26 -0.17 7.92
C ILE A 409 -14.28 -0.56 6.84
N LEU A 410 -13.92 -0.45 5.56
CA LEU A 410 -14.84 -0.76 4.46
C LEU A 410 -14.84 -2.23 4.05
N ARG A 411 -14.05 -3.08 4.69
CA ARG A 411 -13.97 -4.51 4.36
C ARG A 411 -15.29 -5.20 4.65
N LEU A 412 -15.76 -5.98 3.68
CA LEU A 412 -16.93 -6.83 3.85
C LEU A 412 -16.59 -7.99 4.78
N VAL A 413 -17.42 -8.13 5.82
CA VAL A 413 -17.42 -9.27 6.73
C VAL A 413 -18.88 -9.55 7.06
N GLU A 414 -19.27 -10.79 7.09
CA GLU A 414 -20.61 -11.21 7.47
C GLU A 414 -20.97 -10.65 8.85
N GLY A 415 -22.16 -10.08 8.98
CA GLY A 415 -22.65 -9.48 10.23
C GLY A 415 -22.04 -8.12 10.61
N LYS A 416 -21.13 -7.56 9.81
CA LYS A 416 -20.52 -6.26 10.08
C LYS A 416 -21.53 -5.13 9.89
N LYS A 417 -21.55 -4.19 10.85
CA LYS A 417 -22.37 -2.98 10.78
C LYS A 417 -21.89 -2.04 9.67
N GLN A 418 -22.79 -1.19 9.16
CA GLN A 418 -22.43 -0.16 8.18
C GLN A 418 -21.24 0.68 8.70
N PRO A 419 -20.15 0.79 7.95
CA PRO A 419 -18.99 1.57 8.35
C PRO A 419 -19.37 3.03 8.68
N THR A 420 -18.84 3.53 9.78
CA THR A 420 -19.09 4.91 10.21
C THR A 420 -17.76 5.62 10.47
N ILE A 421 -17.66 6.86 10.01
CA ILE A 421 -16.47 7.70 10.21
C ILE A 421 -16.90 8.94 10.99
N LEU A 422 -16.22 9.27 12.08
CA LEU A 422 -16.28 10.57 12.69
C LEU A 422 -15.16 11.44 12.13
N ASP A 423 -15.53 12.48 11.40
CA ASP A 423 -14.61 13.48 10.84
C ASP A 423 -14.76 14.79 11.61
N LEU A 424 -13.70 15.16 12.33
CA LEU A 424 -13.63 16.39 13.11
C LEU A 424 -13.12 17.53 12.22
N VAL A 425 -13.94 18.56 12.06
CA VAL A 425 -13.62 19.75 11.27
C VAL A 425 -13.34 20.92 12.19
N ASP A 426 -12.11 21.37 12.19
CA ASP A 426 -11.62 22.46 13.00
C ASP A 426 -11.69 23.78 12.21
N ASP A 427 -12.17 24.86 12.86
CA ASP A 427 -12.50 26.14 12.20
C ASP A 427 -11.25 26.98 11.87
N HIS A 428 -10.50 26.53 10.87
CA HIS A 428 -9.39 27.29 10.28
C HIS A 428 -9.27 26.99 8.79
N PRO A 429 -9.02 28.00 7.92
CA PRO A 429 -8.98 27.83 6.46
C PRO A 429 -8.10 26.66 5.99
N MET A 430 -6.87 26.55 6.51
CA MET A 430 -5.95 25.47 6.15
C MET A 430 -6.46 24.08 6.58
N LEU A 431 -7.09 23.94 7.76
CA LEU A 431 -7.65 22.69 8.23
C LEU A 431 -8.90 22.29 7.44
N LYS A 432 -9.68 23.27 6.99
CA LYS A 432 -10.80 23.07 6.07
C LYS A 432 -10.34 22.55 4.69
N THR A 433 -9.17 22.96 4.18
CA THR A 433 -8.64 22.38 2.95
C THR A 433 -8.34 20.88 3.10
N PHE A 434 -7.89 20.43 4.29
CA PHE A 434 -7.72 19.01 4.56
C PHE A 434 -9.05 18.26 4.58
N TYR A 435 -10.08 18.86 5.19
CA TYR A 435 -11.44 18.31 5.17
C TYR A 435 -11.97 18.15 3.72
N TYR A 436 -11.86 19.18 2.89
CA TYR A 436 -12.29 19.10 1.49
C TYR A 436 -11.52 18.02 0.70
N SER A 437 -10.24 17.81 1.02
CA SER A 437 -9.46 16.71 0.44
C SER A 437 -9.99 15.34 0.88
N ARG A 438 -10.39 15.19 2.15
CA ARG A 438 -11.01 13.96 2.66
C ARG A 438 -12.39 13.73 2.05
N LEU A 439 -13.19 14.78 1.91
CA LEU A 439 -14.53 14.72 1.34
C LEU A 439 -14.53 14.11 -0.06
N LYS A 440 -13.56 14.50 -0.92
CA LYS A 440 -13.37 13.88 -2.23
C LYS A 440 -13.08 12.38 -2.14
N GLN A 441 -12.32 11.96 -1.12
CA GLN A 441 -12.00 10.55 -0.89
C GLN A 441 -13.22 9.77 -0.40
N TYR A 442 -14.05 10.37 0.46
CA TYR A 442 -15.29 9.76 0.93
C TYR A 442 -16.28 9.53 -0.21
N TYR A 443 -16.49 10.53 -1.06
CA TYR A 443 -17.35 10.39 -2.23
C TYR A 443 -16.84 9.35 -3.22
N SER A 444 -15.51 9.19 -3.36
CA SER A 444 -14.94 8.17 -4.25
C SER A 444 -15.24 6.74 -3.82
N VAL A 445 -15.66 6.52 -2.57
CA VAL A 445 -16.08 5.22 -2.03
C VAL A 445 -17.59 5.16 -1.75
N GLY A 446 -18.36 6.10 -2.30
CA GLY A 446 -19.81 6.17 -2.13
C GLY A 446 -20.25 6.58 -0.73
N GLY A 447 -19.39 7.24 0.03
CA GLY A 447 -19.70 7.74 1.37
C GLY A 447 -20.64 8.94 1.32
N GLU A 448 -21.51 9.03 2.31
CA GLU A 448 -22.44 10.14 2.53
C GLU A 448 -22.05 10.93 3.77
N ALA A 449 -21.81 12.23 3.61
CA ALA A 449 -21.43 13.13 4.70
C ALA A 449 -22.67 13.78 5.31
N ILE A 450 -22.76 13.72 6.65
CA ILE A 450 -23.88 14.24 7.44
C ILE A 450 -23.29 15.07 8.58
N ASP A 451 -23.70 16.33 8.68
CA ASP A 451 -23.33 17.21 9.79
C ASP A 451 -24.04 16.78 11.08
N VAL A 452 -23.28 16.73 12.22
CA VAL A 452 -23.76 16.28 13.54
C VAL A 452 -23.28 17.17 14.69
#